data_d0a792c5ac1e59dc1722130d4ce1709f
#
_entry.id   d0a792c5ac1e59dc1722130d4ce1709f
#
_cell.length_a   1.000
_cell.length_b   1.000
_cell.length_c   1.000
_cell.angle_alpha   90.00
_cell.angle_beta   90.00
_cell.angle_gamma   90.00
#
_symmetry.space_group_name_H-M   'P 1'
#
loop_
_entity.id
_entity.type
_entity.pdbx_description
1 polymer ?
#
loop_
_entity_poly.entity_id
_entity_poly.type
_entity_poly.pdbx_seq_one_letter_code
_entity_poly.pdbx_strand_id
1 'polypeptide(L)'
;IVVYIGCGERGNEMTDVLNEFPELKDPKSGESLMYRTVLIANTSDMPVAAREASIYTGITIAEYYRDMGYSVAIMADSTSRWAEALREMSGRLEEMPGEEGYPAYLTSRLAQFYERAGRVICAGSDGREGSLTAIGAVSPAGGDNSDPVVQATQRIVKVFWGLDSSLAYKRHFPAINWLTSYSLYMDQIGEWMDKNIAEEWSSLHHDAMLLLQQEAELEEIVKLVGYDSLSAPDRLTDRKSVV
;
A
#
# COMPACT_ATOMS: atom_id res chain seq x y z
N ILE A 1 9.25 6.66 12.78
CA ILE A 1 8.02 7.47 13.00
C ILE A 1 6.95 6.95 12.05
N VAL A 2 5.73 6.83 12.55
CA VAL A 2 4.55 6.46 11.76
C VAL A 2 3.63 7.67 11.67
N VAL A 3 3.15 7.99 10.48
CA VAL A 3 2.10 8.98 10.25
C VAL A 3 0.93 8.27 9.59
N TYR A 4 -0.17 8.14 10.30
CA TYR A 4 -1.39 7.53 9.78
C TYR A 4 -2.43 8.62 9.48
N ILE A 5 -2.97 8.59 8.29
CA ILE A 5 -4.01 9.50 7.83
C ILE A 5 -5.27 8.70 7.54
N GLY A 6 -6.26 8.79 8.41
CA GLY A 6 -7.62 8.37 8.08
C GLY A 6 -8.28 9.46 7.26
N CYS A 7 -8.40 9.25 5.96
CA CYS A 7 -8.93 10.23 5.01
C CYS A 7 -10.33 9.85 4.57
N GLY A 8 -11.35 10.45 5.17
CA GLY A 8 -12.75 10.19 4.87
C GLY A 8 -13.28 8.84 5.38
N GLU A 9 -12.60 8.27 6.36
CA GLU A 9 -12.97 6.98 6.96
C GLU A 9 -14.17 7.08 7.88
N ARG A 10 -14.79 5.97 8.20
CA ARG A 10 -15.92 5.92 9.13
C ARG A 10 -15.45 6.15 10.55
N GLY A 11 -16.27 6.82 11.37
CA GLY A 11 -15.93 7.12 12.75
C GLY A 11 -15.64 5.89 13.61
N ASN A 12 -16.32 4.76 13.38
CA ASN A 12 -16.06 3.50 14.07
C ASN A 12 -14.69 2.92 13.70
N GLU A 13 -14.30 2.94 12.43
CA GLU A 13 -12.99 2.46 11.96
C GLU A 13 -11.86 3.30 12.58
N MET A 14 -12.04 4.62 12.64
CA MET A 14 -11.09 5.49 13.33
C MET A 14 -11.00 5.23 14.84
N THR A 15 -12.12 4.85 15.47
CA THR A 15 -12.14 4.46 16.89
C THR A 15 -11.37 3.15 17.10
N ASP A 16 -11.52 2.18 16.19
CA ASP A 16 -10.78 0.92 16.26
C ASP A 16 -9.27 1.18 16.15
N VAL A 17 -8.83 2.04 15.23
CA VAL A 17 -7.43 2.46 15.12
C VAL A 17 -6.93 3.09 16.42
N LEU A 18 -7.71 3.98 17.05
CA LEU A 18 -7.35 4.62 18.32
C LEU A 18 -7.25 3.63 19.48
N ASN A 19 -8.01 2.55 19.45
CA ASN A 19 -7.97 1.52 20.48
C ASN A 19 -6.82 0.51 20.27
N GLU A 20 -6.55 0.13 19.02
CA GLU A 20 -5.57 -0.89 18.68
C GLU A 20 -4.13 -0.37 18.68
N PHE A 21 -3.88 0.85 18.19
CA PHE A 21 -2.52 1.40 18.11
C PHE A 21 -1.76 1.44 19.43
N PRO A 22 -2.40 1.80 20.57
CA PRO A 22 -1.73 1.76 21.89
C PRO A 22 -1.27 0.37 22.32
N GLU A 23 -1.94 -0.70 21.85
CA GLU A 23 -1.60 -2.09 22.17
C GLU A 23 -0.40 -2.59 21.36
N LEU A 24 -0.12 -1.98 20.21
CA LEU A 24 1.04 -2.30 19.40
C LEU A 24 2.33 -1.86 20.08
N LYS A 25 3.28 -2.77 20.17
CA LYS A 25 4.57 -2.52 20.82
C LYS A 25 5.71 -2.54 19.82
N ASP A 26 6.65 -1.65 20.00
CA ASP A 26 7.93 -1.68 19.30
C ASP A 26 8.70 -2.96 19.72
N PRO A 27 9.03 -3.86 18.80
CA PRO A 27 9.72 -5.10 19.11
C PRO A 27 11.11 -4.89 19.70
N LYS A 28 11.72 -3.72 19.51
CA LYS A 28 13.07 -3.40 20.02
C LYS A 28 13.04 -2.79 21.42
N SER A 29 12.13 -1.84 21.67
CA SER A 29 12.05 -1.13 22.95
C SER A 29 11.00 -1.72 23.90
N GLY A 30 9.99 -2.44 23.38
CA GLY A 30 8.84 -2.91 24.13
C GLY A 30 7.81 -1.81 24.48
N GLU A 31 8.08 -0.58 24.11
CA GLU A 31 7.19 0.55 24.34
C GLU A 31 6.04 0.58 23.30
N SER A 32 4.94 1.25 23.65
CA SER A 32 3.82 1.43 22.73
C SER A 32 4.26 2.21 21.49
N LEU A 33 3.84 1.75 20.30
CA LEU A 33 4.06 2.46 19.04
C LEU A 33 3.41 3.83 18.99
N MET A 34 2.42 4.10 19.85
CA MET A 34 1.78 5.43 19.96
C MET A 34 2.78 6.55 20.27
N TYR A 35 3.87 6.27 20.99
CA TYR A 35 4.92 7.28 21.24
C TYR A 35 5.67 7.73 19.98
N ARG A 36 5.53 6.96 18.89
CA ARG A 36 6.15 7.26 17.59
C ARG A 36 5.12 7.46 16.48
N THR A 37 3.85 7.61 16.82
CA THR A 37 2.77 7.67 15.85
C THR A 37 2.08 9.03 15.90
N VAL A 38 1.85 9.60 14.72
CA VAL A 38 0.97 10.74 14.49
C VAL A 38 -0.29 10.23 13.83
N LEU A 39 -1.44 10.46 14.44
CA LEU A 39 -2.75 10.11 13.90
C LEU A 39 -3.45 11.37 13.39
N ILE A 40 -3.85 11.36 12.13
CA ILE A 40 -4.66 12.41 11.51
C ILE A 40 -6.01 11.78 11.17
N ALA A 41 -7.03 12.15 11.91
CA ALA A 41 -8.38 11.64 11.73
C ALA A 41 -9.22 12.64 10.95
N ASN A 42 -9.58 12.29 9.72
CA ASN A 42 -10.64 12.94 8.97
C ASN A 42 -11.74 11.92 8.73
N THR A 43 -12.88 12.10 9.38
CA THR A 43 -14.03 11.22 9.25
C THR A 43 -14.93 11.63 8.07
N SER A 44 -15.76 10.71 7.61
CA SER A 44 -16.62 10.91 6.42
C SER A 44 -17.66 12.00 6.56
N ASP A 45 -17.99 12.41 7.78
CA ASP A 45 -18.91 13.50 8.10
C ASP A 45 -18.25 14.89 8.11
N MET A 46 -16.91 14.95 8.07
CA MET A 46 -16.18 16.21 8.03
C MET A 46 -16.27 16.89 6.66
N PRO A 47 -16.10 18.23 6.60
CA PRO A 47 -16.13 18.98 5.34
C PRO A 47 -15.10 18.46 4.32
N VAL A 48 -15.48 18.48 3.04
CA VAL A 48 -14.65 18.01 1.92
C VAL A 48 -13.28 18.70 1.87
N ALA A 49 -13.21 19.98 2.11
CA ALA A 49 -11.95 20.74 2.16
C ALA A 49 -11.02 20.23 3.27
N ALA A 50 -11.56 19.82 4.41
CA ALA A 50 -10.78 19.21 5.49
C ALA A 50 -10.25 17.84 5.07
N ARG A 51 -11.01 17.08 4.28
CA ARG A 51 -10.58 15.79 3.73
C ARG A 51 -9.40 15.96 2.79
N GLU A 52 -9.48 16.91 1.87
CA GLU A 52 -8.36 17.24 0.99
C GLU A 52 -7.13 17.68 1.81
N ALA A 53 -7.31 18.59 2.75
CA ALA A 53 -6.24 19.13 3.58
C ALA A 53 -5.54 18.09 4.45
N SER A 54 -6.21 17.00 4.84
CA SER A 54 -5.64 15.96 5.69
C SER A 54 -4.42 15.30 5.07
N ILE A 55 -4.43 15.05 3.78
CA ILE A 55 -3.31 14.46 3.03
C ILE A 55 -2.10 15.41 3.03
N TYR A 56 -2.31 16.69 2.75
CA TYR A 56 -1.22 17.69 2.75
C TYR A 56 -0.64 17.90 4.16
N THR A 57 -1.49 17.89 5.16
CA THR A 57 -1.05 17.99 6.56
C THR A 57 -0.18 16.79 6.94
N GLY A 58 -0.62 15.58 6.60
CA GLY A 58 0.11 14.37 6.90
C GLY A 58 1.46 14.30 6.21
N ILE A 59 1.52 14.57 4.91
CA ILE A 59 2.78 14.52 4.18
C ILE A 59 3.76 15.59 4.67
N THR A 60 3.29 16.78 5.03
CA THR A 60 4.12 17.83 5.56
C THR A 60 4.74 17.44 6.91
N ILE A 61 3.97 16.84 7.82
CA ILE A 61 4.48 16.31 9.07
C ILE A 61 5.49 15.19 8.84
N ALA A 62 5.19 14.29 7.92
CA ALA A 62 6.08 13.18 7.58
C ALA A 62 7.43 13.67 7.02
N GLU A 63 7.41 14.66 6.12
CA GLU A 63 8.63 15.30 5.59
C GLU A 63 9.40 16.03 6.69
N TYR A 64 8.74 16.70 7.61
CA TYR A 64 9.40 17.36 8.73
C TYR A 64 10.23 16.37 9.56
N TYR A 65 9.67 15.20 9.91
CA TYR A 65 10.43 14.17 10.60
C TYR A 65 11.51 13.53 9.75
N ARG A 66 11.26 13.32 8.45
CA ARG A 66 12.29 12.85 7.52
C ARG A 66 13.50 13.81 7.53
N ASP A 67 13.24 15.10 7.45
CA ASP A 67 14.30 16.12 7.38
C ASP A 67 15.03 16.29 8.72
N MET A 68 14.48 15.78 9.81
CA MET A 68 15.19 15.60 11.09
C MET A 68 16.10 14.37 11.11
N GLY A 69 16.12 13.55 10.05
CA GLY A 69 16.94 12.34 9.95
C GLY A 69 16.24 11.06 10.37
N TYR A 70 14.91 11.08 10.54
CA TYR A 70 14.16 9.86 10.89
C TYR A 70 13.76 9.05 9.67
N SER A 71 13.59 7.76 9.87
CA SER A 71 12.83 6.90 8.95
C SER A 71 11.35 7.03 9.27
N VAL A 72 10.57 7.45 8.28
CA VAL A 72 9.14 7.74 8.43
C VAL A 72 8.34 6.83 7.51
N ALA A 73 7.28 6.22 8.03
CA ALA A 73 6.24 5.56 7.24
C ALA A 73 4.97 6.40 7.29
N ILE A 74 4.47 6.83 6.14
CA ILE A 74 3.17 7.47 6.02
C ILE A 74 2.17 6.50 5.40
N MET A 75 1.01 6.35 6.04
CA MET A 75 -0.10 5.55 5.57
C MET A 75 -1.30 6.46 5.34
N ALA A 76 -1.82 6.46 4.10
CA ALA A 76 -3.02 7.21 3.73
C ALA A 76 -4.18 6.24 3.46
N ASP A 77 -5.16 6.24 4.32
CA ASP A 77 -6.34 5.40 4.25
C ASP A 77 -7.61 6.28 4.18
N SER A 78 -8.20 6.47 3.01
CA SER A 78 -7.73 5.99 1.72
C SER A 78 -7.51 7.16 0.73
N THR A 79 -6.62 6.96 -0.20
CA THR A 79 -6.40 7.94 -1.28
C THR A 79 -7.59 8.01 -2.25
N SER A 80 -8.43 6.99 -2.31
CA SER A 80 -9.71 7.03 -3.04
C SER A 80 -10.64 8.11 -2.49
N ARG A 81 -10.74 8.22 -1.17
CA ARG A 81 -11.56 9.26 -0.53
C ARG A 81 -10.99 10.65 -0.72
N TRP A 82 -9.67 10.76 -0.80
CA TRP A 82 -9.03 12.01 -1.21
C TRP A 82 -9.37 12.39 -2.65
N ALA A 83 -9.31 11.44 -3.58
CA ALA A 83 -9.70 11.66 -4.97
C ALA A 83 -11.17 12.05 -5.10
N GLU A 84 -12.08 11.44 -4.32
CA GLU A 84 -13.47 11.87 -4.25
C GLU A 84 -13.61 13.33 -3.77
N ALA A 85 -12.82 13.73 -2.79
CA ALA A 85 -12.79 15.12 -2.33
C ALA A 85 -12.33 16.09 -3.44
N LEU A 86 -11.29 15.72 -4.19
CA LEU A 86 -10.83 16.50 -5.34
C LEU A 86 -11.92 16.61 -6.42
N ARG A 87 -12.65 15.52 -6.69
CA ARG A 87 -13.78 15.51 -7.64
C ARG A 87 -14.91 16.45 -7.19
N GLU A 88 -15.28 16.38 -5.90
CA GLU A 88 -16.34 17.25 -5.38
C GLU A 88 -15.95 18.72 -5.39
N MET A 89 -14.71 19.04 -5.03
CA MET A 89 -14.22 20.41 -5.04
C MET A 89 -14.14 20.99 -6.45
N SER A 90 -13.60 20.24 -7.41
CA SER A 90 -13.54 20.67 -8.81
C SER A 90 -14.93 20.87 -9.40
N GLY A 91 -15.91 20.03 -9.04
CA GLY A 91 -17.30 20.20 -9.43
C GLY A 91 -17.94 21.47 -8.87
N ARG A 92 -17.65 21.81 -7.60
CA ARG A 92 -18.12 23.06 -6.97
C ARG A 92 -17.48 24.32 -7.58
N LEU A 93 -16.25 24.18 -8.10
CA LEU A 93 -15.53 25.26 -8.79
C LEU A 93 -15.86 25.33 -10.28
N GLU A 94 -16.78 24.49 -10.75
CA GLU A 94 -17.21 24.42 -12.16
C GLU A 94 -16.03 24.15 -13.11
N GLU A 95 -15.01 23.43 -12.65
CA GLU A 95 -13.89 23.02 -13.49
C GLU A 95 -14.33 21.96 -14.51
N MET A 96 -13.69 21.92 -15.67
CA MET A 96 -14.00 20.93 -16.70
C MET A 96 -13.69 19.52 -16.18
N PRO A 97 -14.67 18.60 -16.12
CA PRO A 97 -14.44 17.26 -15.64
C PRO A 97 -13.64 16.43 -16.65
N GLY A 98 -12.75 15.60 -16.15
CA GLY A 98 -12.08 14.56 -16.90
C GLY A 98 -12.83 13.21 -16.82
N GLU A 99 -12.08 12.11 -16.86
CA GLU A 99 -12.60 10.75 -16.82
C GLU A 99 -13.41 10.51 -15.51
N GLU A 100 -14.60 9.95 -15.65
CA GLU A 100 -15.56 9.69 -14.55
C GLU A 100 -15.85 10.90 -13.62
N GLY A 101 -15.70 12.10 -14.14
CA GLY A 101 -15.94 13.33 -13.39
C GLY A 101 -14.80 13.75 -12.46
N TYR A 102 -13.68 13.06 -12.47
CA TYR A 102 -12.49 13.50 -11.76
C TYR A 102 -11.83 14.71 -12.45
N PRO A 103 -11.13 15.56 -11.69
CA PRO A 103 -10.40 16.66 -12.31
C PRO A 103 -9.27 16.15 -13.20
N ALA A 104 -8.99 16.85 -14.30
CA ALA A 104 -7.92 16.47 -15.23
C ALA A 104 -6.52 16.38 -14.56
N TYR A 105 -6.34 17.07 -13.44
CA TYR A 105 -5.09 17.06 -12.67
C TYR A 105 -5.01 15.95 -11.60
N LEU A 106 -5.95 15.01 -11.53
CA LEU A 106 -5.94 13.93 -10.54
C LEU A 106 -4.60 13.19 -10.52
N THR A 107 -4.13 12.73 -11.68
CA THR A 107 -2.87 11.97 -11.79
C THR A 107 -1.67 12.79 -11.30
N SER A 108 -1.61 14.08 -11.63
CA SER A 108 -0.51 14.93 -11.16
C SER A 108 -0.55 15.19 -9.66
N ARG A 109 -1.74 15.28 -9.05
CA ARG A 109 -1.88 15.39 -7.58
C ARG A 109 -1.43 14.12 -6.87
N LEU A 110 -1.82 12.95 -7.37
CA LEU A 110 -1.34 11.67 -6.86
C LEU A 110 0.18 11.55 -6.99
N ALA A 111 0.74 11.91 -8.16
CA ALA A 111 2.17 11.89 -8.38
C ALA A 111 2.92 12.82 -7.39
N GLN A 112 2.43 14.03 -7.15
CA GLN A 112 3.00 14.96 -6.18
C GLN A 112 3.01 14.42 -4.75
N PHE A 113 2.05 13.60 -4.38
CA PHE A 113 2.04 12.93 -3.09
C PHE A 113 3.10 11.82 -3.01
N TYR A 114 3.10 10.90 -3.99
CA TYR A 114 3.98 9.73 -3.98
C TYR A 114 5.46 10.08 -4.26
N GLU A 115 5.75 11.12 -5.04
CA GLU A 115 7.13 11.55 -5.33
C GLU A 115 7.90 12.04 -4.09
N ARG A 116 7.19 12.33 -3.01
CA ARG A 116 7.79 12.72 -1.73
C ARG A 116 8.43 11.57 -0.98
N ALA A 117 8.11 10.33 -1.35
CA ALA A 117 8.72 9.14 -0.81
C ALA A 117 10.16 8.97 -1.33
N GLY A 118 11.04 8.54 -0.45
CA GLY A 118 12.42 8.24 -0.79
C GLY A 118 13.40 8.46 0.35
N ARG A 119 14.66 8.12 0.11
CA ARG A 119 15.78 8.42 1.00
C ARG A 119 16.45 9.69 0.52
N VAL A 120 16.71 10.60 1.44
CA VAL A 120 17.28 11.92 1.15
C VAL A 120 18.43 12.23 2.10
N ILE A 121 19.38 13.02 1.61
CA ILE A 121 20.35 13.72 2.46
C ILE A 121 19.69 15.03 2.85
N CYS A 122 19.47 15.20 4.15
CA CYS A 122 18.75 16.34 4.68
C CYS A 122 19.54 17.63 4.53
N ALA A 123 18.84 18.75 4.40
CA ALA A 123 19.48 20.06 4.37
C ALA A 123 20.17 20.32 5.72
N GLY A 124 21.42 20.75 5.67
CA GLY A 124 22.27 21.00 6.83
C GLY A 124 23.73 20.67 6.57
N SER A 125 24.59 20.94 7.54
CA SER A 125 26.03 20.71 7.43
C SER A 125 26.49 19.35 7.99
N ASP A 126 25.58 18.59 8.62
CA ASP A 126 25.86 17.35 9.33
C ASP A 126 25.72 16.10 8.44
N GLY A 127 25.22 16.25 7.21
CA GLY A 127 25.08 15.14 6.26
C GLY A 127 24.11 14.05 6.69
N ARG A 128 23.18 14.36 7.61
CA ARG A 128 22.20 13.39 8.09
C ARG A 128 21.30 12.93 6.96
N GLU A 129 20.92 11.67 7.01
CA GLU A 129 20.00 11.04 6.07
C GLU A 129 18.65 10.79 6.73
N GLY A 130 17.59 10.95 5.97
CA GLY A 130 16.24 10.60 6.36
C GLY A 130 15.55 9.82 5.26
N SER A 131 14.49 9.09 5.62
CA SER A 131 13.71 8.33 4.63
C SER A 131 12.21 8.47 4.87
N LEU A 132 11.45 8.47 3.78
CA LEU A 132 10.00 8.46 3.79
C LEU A 132 9.50 7.32 2.92
N THR A 133 8.69 6.44 3.51
CA THR A 133 7.96 5.39 2.80
C THR A 133 6.49 5.76 2.77
N ALA A 134 5.91 5.92 1.58
CA ALA A 134 4.49 6.22 1.40
C ALA A 134 3.70 4.97 1.04
N ILE A 135 2.65 4.69 1.80
CA ILE A 135 1.71 3.59 1.59
C ILE A 135 0.32 4.21 1.43
N GLY A 136 -0.26 4.08 0.25
CA GLY A 136 -1.62 4.55 -0.03
C GLY A 136 -2.56 3.38 -0.19
N ALA A 137 -3.62 3.34 0.60
CA ALA A 137 -4.73 2.44 0.38
C ALA A 137 -5.62 2.99 -0.74
N VAL A 138 -6.00 2.13 -1.68
CA VAL A 138 -6.95 2.46 -2.75
C VAL A 138 -8.10 1.46 -2.67
N SER A 139 -9.31 1.99 -2.55
CA SER A 139 -10.53 1.18 -2.38
C SER A 139 -11.50 1.48 -3.53
N PRO A 140 -11.33 0.83 -4.70
CA PRO A 140 -12.21 1.05 -5.82
C PRO A 140 -13.61 0.47 -5.53
N ALA A 141 -14.65 1.14 -6.03
CA ALA A 141 -16.02 0.67 -5.90
C ALA A 141 -16.17 -0.71 -6.57
N GLY A 142 -16.74 -1.68 -5.83
CA GLY A 142 -16.93 -3.04 -6.35
C GLY A 142 -15.64 -3.83 -6.60
N GLY A 143 -14.47 -3.34 -6.18
CA GLY A 143 -13.19 -3.99 -6.44
C GLY A 143 -12.73 -3.88 -7.89
N ASP A 144 -13.25 -2.91 -8.65
CA ASP A 144 -12.93 -2.73 -10.06
C ASP A 144 -11.60 -1.99 -10.25
N ASN A 145 -10.59 -2.72 -10.71
CA ASN A 145 -9.26 -2.17 -10.99
C ASN A 145 -9.23 -1.23 -12.22
N SER A 146 -10.32 -1.09 -12.97
CA SER A 146 -10.41 -0.11 -14.05
C SER A 146 -10.73 1.32 -13.58
N ASP A 147 -11.04 1.48 -12.27
CA ASP A 147 -11.24 2.78 -11.64
C ASP A 147 -10.09 3.76 -11.95
N PRO A 148 -10.37 5.02 -12.33
CA PRO A 148 -9.34 6.00 -12.71
C PRO A 148 -8.30 6.26 -11.62
N VAL A 149 -8.68 6.18 -10.33
CA VAL A 149 -7.74 6.39 -9.21
C VAL A 149 -6.76 5.22 -9.11
N VAL A 150 -7.25 3.99 -9.26
CA VAL A 150 -6.42 2.77 -9.29
C VAL A 150 -5.44 2.85 -10.45
N GLN A 151 -5.93 3.11 -11.66
CA GLN A 151 -5.12 3.20 -12.86
C GLN A 151 -4.06 4.31 -12.77
N ALA A 152 -4.43 5.48 -12.28
CA ALA A 152 -3.49 6.58 -12.07
C ALA A 152 -2.42 6.21 -11.03
N THR A 153 -2.82 5.59 -9.91
CA THR A 153 -1.90 5.17 -8.85
C THR A 153 -0.92 4.12 -9.34
N GLN A 154 -1.39 3.08 -10.03
CA GLN A 154 -0.53 2.01 -10.57
C GLN A 154 0.52 2.51 -11.57
N ARG A 155 0.24 3.59 -12.30
CA ARG A 155 1.22 4.23 -13.21
C ARG A 155 2.32 4.99 -12.48
N ILE A 156 2.08 5.37 -11.22
CA ILE A 156 2.99 6.20 -10.43
C ILE A 156 3.84 5.33 -9.50
N VAL A 157 3.19 4.39 -8.77
CA VAL A 157 3.84 3.58 -7.75
C VAL A 157 4.64 2.43 -8.36
N LYS A 158 5.75 2.09 -7.72
CA LYS A 158 6.59 0.96 -8.14
C LYS A 158 6.28 -0.33 -7.41
N VAL A 159 5.51 -0.28 -6.34
CA VAL A 159 5.09 -1.44 -5.56
C VAL A 159 3.57 -1.44 -5.47
N PHE A 160 2.98 -2.59 -5.74
CA PHE A 160 1.54 -2.80 -5.66
C PHE A 160 1.24 -4.06 -4.88
N TRP A 161 0.37 -3.98 -3.90
CA TRP A 161 -0.18 -5.10 -3.15
C TRP A 161 -1.65 -5.28 -3.51
N GLY A 162 -1.93 -6.30 -4.31
CA GLY A 162 -3.30 -6.64 -4.71
C GLY A 162 -4.02 -7.37 -3.59
N LEU A 163 -5.03 -6.73 -3.00
CA LEU A 163 -5.91 -7.39 -2.02
C LEU A 163 -6.93 -8.27 -2.76
N ASP A 164 -7.13 -9.49 -2.27
CA ASP A 164 -8.02 -10.47 -2.86
C ASP A 164 -9.09 -10.89 -1.84
N SER A 165 -10.33 -10.60 -2.18
CA SER A 165 -11.48 -10.97 -1.33
C SER A 165 -11.63 -12.49 -1.17
N SER A 166 -11.24 -13.29 -2.16
CA SER A 166 -11.31 -14.75 -2.10
C SER A 166 -10.37 -15.30 -1.02
N LEU A 167 -9.19 -14.70 -0.86
CA LEU A 167 -8.25 -15.03 0.22
C LEU A 167 -8.81 -14.64 1.58
N ALA A 168 -9.43 -13.45 1.68
CA ALA A 168 -10.10 -13.02 2.91
C ALA A 168 -11.23 -13.95 3.33
N TYR A 169 -12.05 -14.41 2.39
CA TYR A 169 -13.10 -15.41 2.65
C TYR A 169 -12.53 -16.77 3.11
N LYS A 170 -11.37 -17.16 2.60
CA LYS A 170 -10.63 -18.34 3.06
C LYS A 170 -9.95 -18.12 4.42
N ARG A 171 -10.06 -16.92 5.02
CA ARG A 171 -9.38 -16.48 6.25
C ARG A 171 -7.85 -16.51 6.14
N HIS A 172 -7.33 -16.30 4.94
CA HIS A 172 -5.92 -16.11 4.70
C HIS A 172 -5.57 -14.63 4.87
N PHE A 173 -4.79 -14.30 5.89
CA PHE A 173 -4.38 -12.94 6.20
C PHE A 173 -2.86 -12.84 6.35
N PRO A 174 -2.24 -11.77 5.82
CA PRO A 174 -2.85 -10.71 5.01
C PRO A 174 -3.40 -11.25 3.68
N ALA A 175 -4.59 -10.75 3.26
CA ALA A 175 -5.26 -11.20 2.05
C ALA A 175 -4.63 -10.60 0.77
N ILE A 176 -3.31 -10.71 0.66
CA ILE A 176 -2.53 -10.19 -0.46
C ILE A 176 -2.30 -11.32 -1.46
N ASN A 177 -2.75 -11.10 -2.69
CA ASN A 177 -2.51 -12.03 -3.79
C ASN A 177 -1.10 -11.83 -4.34
N TRP A 178 -0.24 -12.81 -4.17
CA TRP A 178 1.17 -12.72 -4.54
C TRP A 178 1.40 -12.70 -6.05
N LEU A 179 0.53 -13.31 -6.85
CA LEU A 179 0.64 -13.34 -8.31
C LEU A 179 0.23 -12.03 -8.99
N THR A 180 -0.70 -11.28 -8.37
CA THR A 180 -1.12 -9.96 -8.88
C THR A 180 -0.33 -8.81 -8.27
N SER A 181 0.37 -9.06 -7.17
CA SER A 181 1.24 -8.08 -6.51
C SER A 181 2.62 -8.04 -7.16
N TYR A 182 3.23 -6.87 -7.17
CA TYR A 182 4.55 -6.70 -7.79
C TYR A 182 5.39 -5.62 -7.09
N SER A 183 6.71 -5.71 -7.30
CA SER A 183 7.67 -4.66 -6.98
C SER A 183 8.60 -4.46 -8.18
N LEU A 184 8.62 -3.23 -8.70
CA LEU A 184 9.55 -2.83 -9.77
C LEU A 184 10.95 -2.45 -9.23
N TYR A 185 11.16 -2.58 -7.92
CA TYR A 185 12.47 -2.34 -7.31
C TYR A 185 13.40 -3.57 -7.36
N MET A 186 12.88 -4.74 -7.71
CA MET A 186 13.64 -6.00 -7.63
C MET A 186 14.95 -5.96 -8.42
N ASP A 187 14.93 -5.39 -9.62
CA ASP A 187 16.13 -5.24 -10.46
C ASP A 187 17.20 -4.31 -9.84
N GLN A 188 16.77 -3.39 -8.97
CA GLN A 188 17.67 -2.43 -8.33
C GLN A 188 18.22 -2.91 -6.99
N ILE A 189 17.40 -3.66 -6.23
CA ILE A 189 17.74 -4.08 -4.87
C ILE A 189 18.20 -5.54 -4.77
N GLY A 190 18.01 -6.35 -5.80
CA GLY A 190 18.35 -7.78 -5.81
C GLY A 190 19.81 -8.03 -5.41
N GLU A 191 20.77 -7.36 -6.05
CA GLU A 191 22.18 -7.48 -5.70
C GLU A 191 22.49 -7.10 -4.24
N TRP A 192 21.79 -6.10 -3.72
CA TRP A 192 21.95 -5.70 -2.32
C TRP A 192 21.39 -6.77 -1.38
N MET A 193 20.24 -7.36 -1.74
CA MET A 193 19.64 -8.46 -0.97
C MET A 193 20.53 -9.70 -0.97
N ASP A 194 21.07 -10.09 -2.11
CA ASP A 194 21.97 -11.22 -2.23
C ASP A 194 23.25 -11.04 -1.40
N LYS A 195 23.77 -9.80 -1.30
CA LYS A 195 24.95 -9.50 -0.50
C LYS A 195 24.70 -9.37 1.00
N ASN A 196 23.52 -8.87 1.42
CA ASN A 196 23.29 -8.43 2.80
C ASN A 196 22.28 -9.31 3.56
N ILE A 197 21.44 -10.08 2.85
CA ILE A 197 20.41 -10.93 3.45
C ILE A 197 20.77 -12.40 3.28
N ALA A 198 20.86 -12.89 2.04
CA ALA A 198 21.23 -14.26 1.73
C ALA A 198 21.73 -14.34 0.29
N GLU A 199 22.84 -15.06 0.04
CA GLU A 199 23.45 -15.19 -1.29
C GLU A 199 22.48 -15.73 -2.37
N GLU A 200 21.48 -16.48 -1.97
CA GLU A 200 20.49 -17.12 -2.85
C GLU A 200 19.14 -16.39 -2.84
N TRP A 201 19.05 -15.18 -2.27
CA TRP A 201 17.77 -14.51 -2.06
C TRP A 201 16.99 -14.30 -3.36
N SER A 202 17.65 -13.78 -4.41
CA SER A 202 17.04 -13.53 -5.71
C SER A 202 16.58 -14.82 -6.40
N SER A 203 17.38 -15.89 -6.29
CA SER A 203 17.04 -17.22 -6.84
C SER A 203 15.84 -17.83 -6.10
N LEU A 204 15.84 -17.81 -4.77
CA LEU A 204 14.76 -18.33 -3.95
C LEU A 204 13.44 -17.58 -4.19
N HIS A 205 13.50 -16.26 -4.35
CA HIS A 205 12.33 -15.47 -4.71
C HIS A 205 11.76 -15.88 -6.08
N HIS A 206 12.63 -16.06 -7.08
CA HIS A 206 12.21 -16.50 -8.42
C HIS A 206 11.56 -17.89 -8.38
N ASP A 207 12.19 -18.84 -7.69
CA ASP A 207 11.69 -20.23 -7.58
C ASP A 207 10.34 -20.28 -6.82
N ALA A 208 10.19 -19.46 -5.78
CA ALA A 208 8.92 -19.33 -5.07
C ALA A 208 7.80 -18.80 -5.98
N MET A 209 8.08 -17.77 -6.78
CA MET A 209 7.10 -17.22 -7.71
C MET A 209 6.72 -18.21 -8.82
N LEU A 210 7.68 -18.99 -9.33
CA LEU A 210 7.40 -20.06 -10.29
C LEU A 210 6.51 -21.15 -9.68
N LEU A 211 6.78 -21.55 -8.44
CA LEU A 211 5.97 -22.55 -7.74
C LEU A 211 4.52 -22.07 -7.56
N LEU A 212 4.32 -20.82 -7.15
CA LEU A 212 3.00 -20.23 -6.98
C LEU A 212 2.24 -20.11 -8.32
N GLN A 213 2.93 -19.80 -9.41
CA GLN A 213 2.32 -19.77 -10.73
C GLN A 213 1.88 -21.17 -11.17
N GLN A 214 2.73 -22.19 -10.98
CA GLN A 214 2.40 -23.58 -11.29
C GLN A 214 1.20 -24.06 -10.45
N GLU A 215 1.14 -23.69 -9.19
CA GLU A 215 0.00 -24.04 -8.31
C GLU A 215 -1.30 -23.41 -8.82
N ALA A 216 -1.29 -22.12 -9.21
CA ALA A 216 -2.46 -21.47 -9.76
C ALA A 216 -2.98 -22.12 -11.04
N GLU A 217 -2.08 -22.56 -11.93
CA GLU A 217 -2.43 -23.32 -13.13
C GLU A 217 -3.05 -24.69 -12.79
N LEU A 218 -2.51 -25.36 -11.75
CA LEU A 218 -3.04 -26.64 -11.27
C LEU A 218 -4.42 -26.49 -10.60
N GLU A 219 -4.63 -25.39 -9.86
CA GLU A 219 -5.93 -25.11 -9.22
C GLU A 219 -7.07 -25.03 -10.29
N GLU A 220 -6.77 -24.43 -11.44
CA GLU A 220 -7.70 -24.38 -12.56
C GLU A 220 -8.01 -25.81 -13.12
N ILE A 221 -7.00 -26.64 -13.25
CA ILE A 221 -7.16 -28.03 -13.70
C ILE A 221 -7.95 -28.83 -12.68
N VAL A 222 -7.65 -28.69 -11.40
CA VAL A 222 -8.35 -29.37 -10.29
C VAL A 222 -9.84 -29.02 -10.25
N LYS A 223 -10.20 -27.76 -10.51
CA LYS A 223 -11.61 -27.35 -10.59
C LYS A 223 -12.38 -28.07 -11.70
N LEU A 224 -11.69 -28.45 -12.79
CA LEU A 224 -12.31 -29.10 -13.96
C LEU A 224 -12.36 -30.63 -13.84
N VAL A 225 -11.28 -31.27 -13.39
CA VAL A 225 -11.13 -32.74 -13.44
C VAL A 225 -11.03 -33.42 -12.08
N GLY A 226 -10.93 -32.64 -11.01
CA GLY A 226 -10.79 -33.13 -9.64
C GLY A 226 -9.34 -33.50 -9.25
N TYR A 227 -9.03 -33.44 -7.97
CA TYR A 227 -7.72 -33.67 -7.40
C TYR A 227 -7.16 -35.08 -7.70
N ASP A 228 -8.01 -36.09 -7.72
CA ASP A 228 -7.62 -37.49 -7.93
C ASP A 228 -7.03 -37.75 -9.33
N SER A 229 -7.31 -36.87 -10.29
CA SER A 229 -6.83 -36.95 -11.67
C SER A 229 -5.44 -36.36 -11.85
N LEU A 230 -4.87 -35.71 -10.83
CA LEU A 230 -3.53 -35.12 -10.91
C LEU A 230 -2.44 -36.19 -10.93
N SER A 231 -1.38 -35.92 -11.70
CA SER A 231 -0.16 -36.72 -11.68
C SER A 231 0.59 -36.61 -10.34
N ALA A 232 1.46 -37.55 -10.05
CA ALA A 232 2.25 -37.50 -8.81
C ALA A 232 3.15 -36.25 -8.68
N PRO A 233 3.81 -35.76 -9.73
CA PRO A 233 4.50 -34.47 -9.70
C PRO A 233 3.59 -33.29 -9.39
N ASP A 234 2.42 -33.22 -10.03
CA ASP A 234 1.46 -32.12 -9.84
C ASP A 234 0.91 -32.08 -8.41
N ARG A 235 0.59 -33.25 -7.82
CA ARG A 235 0.21 -33.36 -6.40
C ARG A 235 1.32 -32.90 -5.46
N LEU A 236 2.59 -33.06 -5.84
CA LEU A 236 3.72 -32.58 -5.05
C LEU A 236 3.83 -31.04 -5.10
N THR A 237 3.58 -30.46 -6.26
CA THR A 237 3.56 -29.00 -6.46
C THR A 237 2.47 -28.35 -5.63
N ASP A 238 1.25 -28.87 -5.68
CA ASP A 238 0.10 -28.43 -4.89
C ASP A 238 0.39 -28.47 -3.37
N ARG A 239 1.06 -29.51 -2.88
CA ARG A 239 1.47 -29.62 -1.46
C ARG A 239 2.57 -28.65 -1.06
N LYS A 240 3.48 -28.29 -1.95
CA LYS A 240 4.59 -27.38 -1.64
C LYS A 240 4.14 -25.92 -1.52
N SER A 241 3.07 -25.53 -2.21
CA SER A 241 2.53 -24.18 -2.17
C SER A 241 1.69 -23.88 -0.91
N VAL A 242 1.27 -24.90 -0.17
CA VAL A 242 0.41 -24.82 1.04
C VAL A 242 1.22 -24.67 2.34
N VAL A 243 2.51 -24.32 2.29
CA VAL A 243 3.35 -24.16 3.50
C VAL A 243 3.30 -22.73 4.04
#